data_d9f9feadfbe188e84c0878e1a8ed96f6
#
_entry.id   d9f9feadfbe188e84c0878e1a8ed96f6
#
_cell.length_a   1.000
_cell.length_b   1.000
_cell.length_c   1.000
_cell.angle_alpha   90.00
_cell.angle_beta   90.00
_cell.angle_gamma   90.00
#
_symmetry.space_group_name_H-M   'P 1'
#
loop_
_entity.id
_entity.type
_entity.pdbx_description
1 polymer ?
#
loop_
_entity_poly.entity_id
_entity_poly.type
_entity_poly.pdbx_seq_one_letter_code
_entity_poly.pdbx_strand_id
1 'polypeptide(L)'
;MTQDLNIFSRAELLLGEEALHKLRSARVALFGIGGVGSFAAEALARGGVGHITLVDGDTVSITNINRQLIALHSTVGKEKTAVMAERIADISPETEVETYPVVYGAENRDLLDFSTYDYVIDAIDTVTSKLILIEEAKKAGVPAVSYTHLTLPTKA
;
A
#
# COMPACT_ATOMS: atom_id res chain seq x y z
N MET A 1 27.36 6.04 25.68
CA MET A 1 27.20 5.64 24.27
C MET A 1 25.98 6.39 23.73
N THR A 2 26.20 7.42 22.91
CA THR A 2 25.11 8.07 22.17
C THR A 2 24.64 7.09 21.11
N GLN A 3 23.46 6.49 21.33
CA GLN A 3 22.80 5.71 20.30
C GLN A 3 22.55 6.64 19.11
N ASP A 4 23.10 6.34 17.94
CA ASP A 4 22.81 7.10 16.72
C ASP A 4 21.31 6.92 16.41
N LEU A 5 20.54 7.97 16.70
CA LEU A 5 19.09 7.98 16.48
C LEU A 5 18.79 7.96 14.99
N ASN A 6 17.95 7.00 14.56
CA ASN A 6 17.42 6.91 13.22
C ASN A 6 15.88 7.01 13.24
N ILE A 7 15.27 7.06 12.07
CA ILE A 7 13.80 7.23 11.93
C ILE A 7 12.99 6.11 12.61
N PHE A 8 13.58 4.94 12.86
CA PHE A 8 12.95 3.77 13.46
C PHE A 8 13.30 3.56 14.95
N SER A 9 14.14 4.40 15.55
CA SER A 9 14.61 4.20 16.94
C SER A 9 13.48 4.05 17.96
N ARG A 10 12.34 4.75 17.77
CA ARG A 10 11.17 4.58 18.66
C ARG A 10 10.41 3.29 18.40
N ALA A 11 10.31 2.85 17.15
CA ALA A 11 9.72 1.57 16.81
C ALA A 11 10.55 0.41 17.34
N GLU A 12 11.88 0.54 17.29
CA GLU A 12 12.83 -0.43 17.84
C GLU A 12 12.64 -0.67 19.34
N LEU A 13 12.38 0.41 20.11
CA LEU A 13 12.09 0.28 21.54
C LEU A 13 10.85 -0.55 21.87
N LEU A 14 9.86 -0.57 20.95
CA LEU A 14 8.62 -1.31 21.13
C LEU A 14 8.68 -2.72 20.55
N LEU A 15 9.26 -2.86 19.36
CA LEU A 15 9.20 -4.08 18.56
C LEU A 15 10.46 -4.93 18.73
N GLY A 16 11.59 -4.30 19.06
CA GLY A 16 12.90 -4.92 19.09
C GLY A 16 13.57 -4.95 17.70
N GLU A 17 14.89 -5.12 17.70
CA GLU A 17 15.73 -5.12 16.49
C GLU A 17 15.35 -6.24 15.51
N GLU A 18 15.04 -7.43 16.00
CA GLU A 18 14.66 -8.59 15.17
C GLU A 18 13.38 -8.31 14.35
N ALA A 19 12.38 -7.68 14.97
CA ALA A 19 11.14 -7.35 14.29
C ALA A 19 11.36 -6.26 13.23
N LEU A 20 12.19 -5.26 13.49
CA LEU A 20 12.56 -4.24 12.51
C LEU A 20 13.35 -4.85 11.33
N HIS A 21 14.23 -5.79 11.60
CA HIS A 21 14.93 -6.49 10.54
C HIS A 21 13.96 -7.26 9.63
N LYS A 22 12.96 -7.94 10.22
CA LYS A 22 11.89 -8.62 9.45
C LYS A 22 11.08 -7.63 8.59
N LEU A 23 10.74 -6.47 9.14
CA LEU A 23 10.02 -5.42 8.38
C LEU A 23 10.85 -4.89 7.21
N ARG A 24 12.13 -4.63 7.42
CA ARG A 24 13.04 -4.15 6.36
C ARG A 24 13.23 -5.15 5.21
N SER A 25 13.13 -6.44 5.48
CA SER A 25 13.20 -7.48 4.46
C SER A 25 11.84 -7.83 3.86
N ALA A 26 10.75 -7.38 4.46
CA ALA A 26 9.40 -7.72 4.03
C ALA A 26 9.02 -7.04 2.69
N ARG A 27 8.33 -7.80 1.86
CA ARG A 27 7.78 -7.37 0.57
C ARG A 27 6.26 -7.35 0.64
N VAL A 28 5.66 -6.18 0.49
CA VAL A 28 4.21 -5.99 0.60
C VAL A 28 3.65 -5.45 -0.71
N ALA A 29 2.64 -6.13 -1.28
CA ALA A 29 1.87 -5.62 -2.40
C ALA A 29 0.57 -4.96 -1.91
N LEU A 30 0.35 -3.70 -2.30
CA LEU A 30 -0.83 -2.92 -1.93
C LEU A 30 -1.60 -2.54 -3.20
N PHE A 31 -2.85 -2.95 -3.24
CA PHE A 31 -3.76 -2.70 -4.35
C PHE A 31 -4.83 -1.69 -3.94
N GLY A 32 -4.92 -0.59 -4.68
CA GLY A 32 -5.80 0.54 -4.42
C GLY A 32 -5.15 1.59 -3.51
N ILE A 33 -4.91 2.80 -4.05
CA ILE A 33 -4.31 3.95 -3.34
C ILE A 33 -5.39 5.03 -3.10
N GLY A 34 -6.52 4.57 -2.58
CA GLY A 34 -7.64 5.43 -2.23
C GLY A 34 -7.62 5.91 -0.78
N GLY A 35 -8.81 6.10 -0.20
CA GLY A 35 -8.98 6.58 1.18
C GLY A 35 -8.41 5.66 2.25
N VAL A 36 -8.34 4.35 2.00
CA VAL A 36 -7.73 3.38 2.91
C VAL A 36 -6.30 3.07 2.50
N GLY A 37 -6.07 2.75 1.22
CA GLY A 37 -4.76 2.31 0.75
C GLY A 37 -3.67 3.38 0.88
N SER A 38 -3.98 4.65 0.68
CA SER A 38 -2.97 5.72 0.86
C SER A 38 -2.48 5.83 2.31
N PHE A 39 -3.36 5.67 3.30
CA PHE A 39 -2.98 5.64 4.71
C PHE A 39 -2.23 4.34 5.07
N ALA A 40 -2.64 3.20 4.49
CA ALA A 40 -1.93 1.93 4.68
C ALA A 40 -0.50 2.01 4.14
N ALA A 41 -0.30 2.54 2.93
CA ALA A 41 1.02 2.75 2.34
C ALA A 41 1.93 3.62 3.22
N GLU A 42 1.40 4.74 3.75
CA GLU A 42 2.14 5.58 4.69
C GLU A 42 2.51 4.83 5.98
N ALA A 43 1.58 4.07 6.53
CA ALA A 43 1.84 3.28 7.74
C ALA A 43 2.92 2.22 7.53
N LEU A 44 2.93 1.55 6.37
CA LEU A 44 3.97 0.59 5.99
C LEU A 44 5.35 1.25 5.91
N ALA A 45 5.45 2.38 5.22
CA ALA A 45 6.70 3.13 5.09
C ALA A 45 7.22 3.60 6.45
N ARG A 46 6.36 4.18 7.29
CA ARG A 46 6.70 4.62 8.65
C ARG A 46 7.02 3.45 9.60
N GLY A 47 6.46 2.28 9.32
CA GLY A 47 6.74 1.03 10.04
C GLY A 47 8.06 0.37 9.65
N GLY A 48 8.71 0.82 8.57
CA GLY A 48 10.00 0.30 8.12
C GLY A 48 9.91 -0.92 7.21
N VAL A 49 8.78 -1.09 6.48
CA VAL A 49 8.68 -2.10 5.42
C VAL A 49 9.64 -1.74 4.29
N GLY A 50 10.53 -2.69 3.94
CA GLY A 50 11.60 -2.43 2.99
C GLY A 50 11.19 -2.43 1.52
N HIS A 51 10.16 -3.18 1.14
CA HIS A 51 9.70 -3.25 -0.25
C HIS A 51 8.18 -3.09 -0.33
N ILE A 52 7.72 -2.08 -1.05
CA ILE A 52 6.29 -1.79 -1.22
C ILE A 52 5.97 -1.71 -2.71
N THR A 53 5.06 -2.57 -3.18
CA THR A 53 4.52 -2.51 -4.53
C THR A 53 3.14 -1.85 -4.48
N LEU A 54 2.95 -0.80 -5.29
CA LEU A 54 1.73 0.00 -5.36
C LEU A 54 1.01 -0.24 -6.68
N VAL A 55 -0.26 -0.68 -6.63
CA VAL A 55 -1.09 -0.93 -7.81
C VAL A 55 -2.37 -0.09 -7.74
N ASP A 56 -2.54 0.86 -8.64
CA ASP A 56 -3.75 1.70 -8.76
C ASP A 56 -3.76 2.36 -10.13
N GLY A 57 -4.85 2.25 -10.89
CA GLY A 57 -4.99 2.80 -12.24
C GLY A 57 -5.50 4.23 -12.32
N ASP A 58 -5.81 4.86 -11.17
CA ASP A 58 -6.41 6.19 -11.15
C ASP A 58 -5.37 7.32 -11.08
N THR A 59 -5.83 8.49 -11.50
CA THR A 59 -5.21 9.77 -11.17
C THR A 59 -5.90 10.43 -9.97
N VAL A 60 -5.19 11.32 -9.30
CA VAL A 60 -5.75 12.13 -8.21
C VAL A 60 -6.82 13.07 -8.75
N SER A 61 -8.03 12.98 -8.22
CA SER A 61 -9.15 13.88 -8.53
C SER A 61 -9.32 14.92 -7.42
N ILE A 62 -9.86 16.08 -7.79
CA ILE A 62 -10.23 17.14 -6.83
C ILE A 62 -11.22 16.63 -5.77
N THR A 63 -12.09 15.69 -6.13
CA THR A 63 -13.06 15.07 -5.22
C THR A 63 -12.44 14.10 -4.22
N ASN A 64 -11.16 13.75 -4.37
CA ASN A 64 -10.45 12.87 -3.45
C ASN A 64 -9.89 13.63 -2.23
N ILE A 65 -9.75 14.95 -2.30
CA ILE A 65 -9.09 15.80 -1.27
C ILE A 65 -9.70 15.61 0.12
N ASN A 66 -11.00 15.35 0.18
CA ASN A 66 -11.71 15.22 1.46
C ASN A 66 -11.34 13.94 2.26
N ARG A 67 -10.68 12.92 1.63
CA ARG A 67 -10.47 11.62 2.31
C ARG A 67 -9.22 10.86 1.90
N GLN A 68 -8.52 11.24 0.82
CA GLN A 68 -7.32 10.52 0.37
C GLN A 68 -6.06 11.30 0.75
N LEU A 69 -5.15 10.66 1.43
CA LEU A 69 -3.93 11.27 1.96
C LEU A 69 -3.08 11.98 0.90
N ILE A 70 -2.99 11.37 -0.29
CA ILE A 70 -2.19 11.86 -1.41
C ILE A 70 -2.88 12.97 -2.23
N ALA A 71 -4.17 13.21 -1.96
CA ALA A 71 -4.96 14.16 -2.73
C ALA A 71 -4.83 15.57 -2.16
N LEU A 72 -4.06 16.39 -2.85
CA LEU A 72 -3.82 17.81 -2.57
C LEU A 72 -4.08 18.60 -3.84
N HIS A 73 -4.30 19.91 -3.75
CA HIS A 73 -4.42 20.77 -4.92
C HIS A 73 -3.21 20.65 -5.87
N SER A 74 -2.02 20.45 -5.32
CA SER A 74 -0.76 20.31 -6.08
C SER A 74 -0.58 18.94 -6.74
N THR A 75 -1.39 17.93 -6.35
CA THR A 75 -1.27 16.57 -6.89
C THR A 75 -2.43 16.17 -7.82
N VAL A 76 -3.48 16.99 -7.93
CA VAL A 76 -4.60 16.73 -8.85
C VAL A 76 -4.10 16.51 -10.28
N GLY A 77 -4.58 15.42 -10.91
CA GLY A 77 -4.20 15.01 -12.26
C GLY A 77 -2.97 14.10 -12.34
N LYS A 78 -2.20 13.94 -11.26
CA LYS A 78 -1.06 13.00 -11.22
C LYS A 78 -1.53 11.58 -10.92
N GLU A 79 -0.78 10.57 -11.36
CA GLU A 79 -1.03 9.17 -11.02
C GLU A 79 -0.91 8.95 -9.50
N LYS A 80 -1.88 8.26 -8.91
CA LYS A 80 -1.90 8.01 -7.46
C LYS A 80 -0.68 7.23 -7.00
N THR A 81 -0.25 6.23 -7.77
CA THR A 81 0.93 5.43 -7.46
C THR A 81 2.20 6.26 -7.44
N ALA A 82 2.38 7.16 -8.41
CA ALA A 82 3.53 8.04 -8.48
C ALA A 82 3.59 9.02 -7.29
N VAL A 83 2.46 9.66 -6.96
CA VAL A 83 2.38 10.58 -5.82
C VAL A 83 2.67 9.87 -4.50
N MET A 84 2.17 8.63 -4.35
CA MET A 84 2.44 7.85 -3.14
C MET A 84 3.90 7.40 -3.06
N ALA A 85 4.52 7.04 -4.18
CA ALA A 85 5.93 6.67 -4.24
C ALA A 85 6.85 7.86 -3.87
N GLU A 86 6.59 9.07 -4.39
CA GLU A 86 7.29 10.29 -3.98
C GLU A 86 7.18 10.53 -2.48
N ARG A 87 5.99 10.33 -1.91
CA ARG A 87 5.75 10.50 -0.48
C ARG A 87 6.49 9.45 0.36
N ILE A 88 6.50 8.19 -0.06
CA ILE A 88 7.25 7.12 0.62
C ILE A 88 8.74 7.42 0.61
N ALA A 89 9.28 7.85 -0.52
CA ALA A 89 10.69 8.22 -0.64
C ALA A 89 11.11 9.36 0.31
N ASP A 90 10.20 10.32 0.58
CA ASP A 90 10.46 11.40 1.54
C ASP A 90 10.35 10.93 3.01
N ILE A 91 9.54 9.89 3.28
CA ILE A 91 9.41 9.29 4.62
C ILE A 91 10.56 8.33 4.92
N SER A 92 10.86 7.42 3.99
CA SER A 92 11.83 6.33 4.13
C SER A 92 12.58 6.14 2.82
N PRO A 93 13.68 6.88 2.60
CA PRO A 93 14.46 6.80 1.34
C PRO A 93 15.04 5.41 1.04
N GLU A 94 15.15 4.57 2.06
CA GLU A 94 15.66 3.20 1.93
C GLU A 94 14.58 2.19 1.49
N THR A 95 13.29 2.57 1.52
CA THR A 95 12.20 1.72 1.07
C THR A 95 12.17 1.66 -0.46
N GLU A 96 12.30 0.46 -1.00
CA GLU A 96 12.14 0.23 -2.44
C GLU A 96 10.67 0.24 -2.81
N VAL A 97 10.29 1.08 -3.77
CA VAL A 97 8.90 1.23 -4.22
C VAL A 97 8.78 0.89 -5.69
N GLU A 98 7.96 -0.10 -6.00
CA GLU A 98 7.53 -0.42 -7.36
C GLU A 98 6.12 0.11 -7.61
N THR A 99 5.86 0.68 -8.78
CA THR A 99 4.55 1.26 -9.13
C THR A 99 3.97 0.64 -10.39
N TYR A 100 2.70 0.28 -10.33
CA TYR A 100 1.92 -0.21 -11.45
C TYR A 100 0.67 0.66 -11.61
N PRO A 101 0.68 1.67 -12.52
CA PRO A 101 -0.45 2.58 -12.74
C PRO A 101 -1.52 1.93 -13.63
N VAL A 102 -2.09 0.82 -13.14
CA VAL A 102 -3.07 0.02 -13.86
C VAL A 102 -4.21 -0.41 -12.95
N VAL A 103 -5.41 -0.58 -13.52
CA VAL A 103 -6.53 -1.20 -12.82
C VAL A 103 -6.31 -2.71 -12.80
N TYR A 104 -6.20 -3.28 -11.60
CA TYR A 104 -6.04 -4.72 -11.44
C TYR A 104 -7.37 -5.45 -11.71
N GLY A 105 -7.31 -6.52 -12.49
CA GLY A 105 -8.49 -7.30 -12.86
C GLY A 105 -8.17 -8.59 -13.63
N ALA A 106 -9.18 -9.15 -14.27
CA ALA A 106 -9.06 -10.43 -14.98
C ALA A 106 -8.05 -10.42 -16.13
N GLU A 107 -7.88 -9.28 -16.78
CA GLU A 107 -7.02 -9.13 -17.96
C GLU A 107 -5.52 -9.09 -17.61
N ASN A 108 -5.20 -8.77 -16.37
CA ASN A 108 -3.82 -8.65 -15.88
C ASN A 108 -3.64 -9.35 -14.53
N ARG A 109 -4.34 -10.45 -14.31
CA ARG A 109 -4.29 -11.20 -13.05
C ARG A 109 -2.89 -11.76 -12.74
N ASP A 110 -2.06 -11.93 -13.74
CA ASP A 110 -0.67 -12.37 -13.71
C ASP A 110 0.35 -11.20 -13.69
N LEU A 111 -0.14 -9.98 -13.42
CA LEU A 111 0.68 -8.76 -13.35
C LEU A 111 1.85 -8.90 -12.38
N LEU A 112 1.62 -9.56 -11.26
CA LEU A 112 2.61 -9.79 -10.21
C LEU A 112 2.73 -11.29 -9.93
N ASP A 113 3.96 -11.73 -9.66
CA ASP A 113 4.18 -13.04 -9.04
C ASP A 113 3.95 -12.92 -7.53
N PHE A 114 2.74 -13.30 -7.08
CA PHE A 114 2.35 -13.21 -5.68
C PHE A 114 3.26 -14.00 -4.75
N SER A 115 3.90 -15.08 -5.22
CA SER A 115 4.80 -15.90 -4.40
C SER A 115 6.05 -15.16 -3.92
N THR A 116 6.36 -14.01 -4.50
CA THR A 116 7.50 -13.16 -4.12
C THR A 116 7.20 -12.18 -2.99
N TYR A 117 5.94 -12.13 -2.51
CA TYR A 117 5.50 -11.23 -1.45
C TYR A 117 5.25 -11.96 -0.14
N ASP A 118 5.51 -11.27 0.96
CA ASP A 118 5.20 -11.75 2.31
C ASP A 118 3.76 -11.44 2.72
N TYR A 119 3.18 -10.39 2.13
CA TYR A 119 1.82 -9.94 2.46
C TYR A 119 1.16 -9.17 1.32
N VAL A 120 -0.16 -9.32 1.19
CA VAL A 120 -0.99 -8.60 0.22
C VAL A 120 -2.04 -7.77 0.94
N ILE A 121 -2.18 -6.50 0.57
CA ILE A 121 -3.21 -5.61 1.09
C ILE A 121 -4.15 -5.23 -0.05
N ASP A 122 -5.41 -5.60 0.12
CA ASP A 122 -6.50 -5.26 -0.79
C ASP A 122 -7.28 -4.08 -0.25
N ALA A 123 -7.10 -2.92 -0.86
CA ALA A 123 -7.86 -1.69 -0.63
C ALA A 123 -8.66 -1.23 -1.87
N ILE A 124 -8.92 -2.17 -2.80
CA ILE A 124 -9.72 -1.93 -4.01
C ILE A 124 -11.20 -1.82 -3.60
N ASP A 125 -11.99 -1.04 -4.33
CA ASP A 125 -13.43 -0.90 -4.11
C ASP A 125 -14.28 -1.83 -5.01
N THR A 126 -13.72 -2.32 -6.13
CA THR A 126 -14.41 -3.18 -7.10
C THR A 126 -14.42 -4.64 -6.64
N VAL A 127 -15.60 -5.19 -6.39
CA VAL A 127 -15.78 -6.57 -5.86
C VAL A 127 -15.12 -7.63 -6.74
N THR A 128 -15.26 -7.53 -8.06
CA THR A 128 -14.66 -8.49 -8.99
C THR A 128 -13.15 -8.55 -8.87
N SER A 129 -12.48 -7.40 -8.82
CA SER A 129 -11.02 -7.30 -8.66
C SER A 129 -10.57 -7.84 -7.30
N LYS A 130 -11.33 -7.57 -6.22
CA LYS A 130 -11.07 -8.14 -4.89
C LYS A 130 -11.07 -9.67 -4.90
N LEU A 131 -12.08 -10.28 -5.52
CA LEU A 131 -12.18 -11.74 -5.59
C LEU A 131 -11.01 -12.37 -6.34
N ILE A 132 -10.61 -11.76 -7.47
CA ILE A 132 -9.44 -12.20 -8.24
C ILE A 132 -8.18 -12.09 -7.39
N LEU A 133 -7.98 -10.96 -6.73
CA LEU A 133 -6.82 -10.71 -5.88
C LEU A 133 -6.69 -11.73 -4.75
N ILE A 134 -7.80 -11.99 -4.04
CA ILE A 134 -7.85 -12.97 -2.95
C ILE A 134 -7.58 -14.38 -3.49
N GLU A 135 -8.13 -14.73 -4.66
CA GLU A 135 -7.89 -16.01 -5.31
C GLU A 135 -6.41 -16.22 -5.64
N GLU A 136 -5.75 -15.21 -6.24
CA GLU A 136 -4.33 -15.29 -6.61
C GLU A 136 -3.42 -15.34 -5.36
N ALA A 137 -3.68 -14.50 -4.35
CA ALA A 137 -2.95 -14.55 -3.09
C ALA A 137 -3.07 -15.93 -2.41
N LYS A 138 -4.30 -16.51 -2.40
CA LYS A 138 -4.55 -17.84 -1.85
C LYS A 138 -3.81 -18.94 -2.62
N LYS A 139 -3.81 -18.89 -3.96
CA LYS A 139 -3.06 -19.84 -4.80
C LYS A 139 -1.57 -19.79 -4.52
N ALA A 140 -1.03 -18.61 -4.32
CA ALA A 140 0.38 -18.41 -3.98
C ALA A 140 0.71 -18.74 -2.51
N GLY A 141 -0.29 -18.98 -1.65
CA GLY A 141 -0.09 -19.23 -0.23
C GLY A 141 0.32 -17.99 0.58
N VAL A 142 0.07 -16.80 0.05
CA VAL A 142 0.46 -15.52 0.66
C VAL A 142 -0.69 -14.97 1.50
N PRO A 143 -0.43 -14.54 2.75
CA PRO A 143 -1.45 -13.89 3.57
C PRO A 143 -1.97 -12.60 2.93
N ALA A 144 -3.29 -12.41 2.97
CA ALA A 144 -3.92 -11.21 2.44
C ALA A 144 -4.94 -10.64 3.42
N VAL A 145 -4.97 -9.31 3.55
CA VAL A 145 -6.05 -8.58 4.21
C VAL A 145 -6.85 -7.83 3.17
N SER A 146 -8.18 -7.96 3.24
CA SER A 146 -9.10 -7.23 2.37
C SER A 146 -9.92 -6.24 3.18
N TYR A 147 -9.85 -4.96 2.80
CA TYR A 147 -10.74 -3.94 3.33
C TYR A 147 -12.12 -4.08 2.67
N THR A 148 -13.14 -4.30 3.49
CA THR A 148 -14.52 -4.36 3.03
C THR A 148 -15.30 -3.16 3.57
N HIS A 149 -15.75 -2.27 2.66
CA HIS A 149 -16.65 -1.18 3.00
C HIS A 149 -18.09 -1.62 2.80
N LEU A 150 -18.77 -1.90 3.90
CA LEU A 150 -20.21 -2.12 3.89
C LEU A 150 -20.89 -0.76 3.99
N THR A 151 -21.31 -0.18 2.88
CA THR A 151 -22.29 0.90 2.89
C THR A 151 -23.64 0.32 3.26
N LEU A 152 -24.11 0.63 4.47
CA LEU A 152 -25.53 0.46 4.76
C LEU A 152 -26.30 1.37 3.79
N PRO A 153 -27.38 0.85 3.13
CA PRO A 153 -28.20 1.71 2.30
C PRO A 153 -28.76 2.82 3.17
N THR A 154 -28.27 4.03 2.97
CA THR A 154 -28.90 5.23 3.51
C THR A 154 -30.24 5.35 2.80
N LYS A 155 -31.33 5.04 3.51
CA LYS A 155 -32.66 5.44 3.04
C LYS A 155 -32.65 6.95 2.94
N ALA A 156 -32.78 7.46 1.72
CA ALA A 156 -33.16 8.83 1.49
C ALA A 156 -34.57 9.08 2.00
#